data_72ac38993cdf28c1a29459ed16328563
#
_entry.id   72ac38993cdf28c1a29459ed16328563
#
_cell.length_a   1.000
_cell.length_b   1.000
_cell.length_c   1.000
_cell.angle_alpha   90.00
_cell.angle_beta   90.00
_cell.angle_gamma   90.00
#
_symmetry.space_group_name_H-M   'P 1'
#
loop_
_entity.id
_entity.type
_entity.pdbx_description
1 polymer ?
#
loop_
_entity_poly.entity_id
_entity_poly.type
_entity_poly.pdbx_seq_one_letter_code
_entity_poly.pdbx_strand_id
1 'polypeptide(L)'
;DMNEANKNIDWYLESKEYGYPNVTGANKGVILEIRRERAVELIQEGFRLQDLYRWKAGYCIDQAISGMDFPGPGEYKLAGKEPADLILYAAGSTKPQGGEGVSVYELGSDIILSEGNKGYVYYHKTVENQRPGFNEERDYLYPIPSGERSLNPNLTQNPGWSDGLDF
;
A
#
# COMPACT_ATOMS: atom_id res chain seq x y z
N ASP A 1 -27.33 5.77 9.62
CA ASP A 1 -28.51 5.53 8.78
C ASP A 1 -28.07 5.19 7.36
N MET A 2 -28.58 4.08 6.81
CA MET A 2 -28.24 3.62 5.45
C MET A 2 -28.54 4.66 4.37
N ASN A 3 -29.60 5.44 4.55
CA ASN A 3 -29.91 6.52 3.62
C ASN A 3 -28.89 7.65 3.66
N GLU A 4 -28.33 7.92 4.82
CA GLU A 4 -27.30 8.95 4.99
C GLU A 4 -25.97 8.53 4.34
N ALA A 5 -25.57 7.28 4.52
CA ALA A 5 -24.38 6.73 3.89
C ALA A 5 -24.44 6.79 2.34
N ASN A 6 -25.64 6.61 1.76
CA ASN A 6 -25.81 6.72 0.31
C ASN A 6 -25.83 8.16 -0.19
N LYS A 7 -26.15 9.16 0.65
CA LYS A 7 -26.16 10.57 0.30
C LYS A 7 -24.80 11.25 0.45
N ASN A 8 -24.05 10.85 1.47
CA ASN A 8 -22.80 11.48 1.90
C ASN A 8 -21.65 10.47 1.81
N ILE A 9 -21.32 10.03 0.60
CA ILE A 9 -20.23 9.08 0.37
C ILE A 9 -18.89 9.80 0.60
N ASP A 10 -18.04 9.20 1.42
CA ASP A 10 -16.67 9.65 1.59
C ASP A 10 -15.89 9.40 0.29
N TRP A 11 -15.34 10.46 -0.29
CA TRP A 11 -14.59 10.39 -1.55
C TRP A 11 -13.36 9.48 -1.48
N TYR A 12 -12.74 9.32 -0.31
CA TYR A 12 -11.64 8.37 -0.10
C TYR A 12 -12.07 6.93 -0.39
N LEU A 13 -13.30 6.57 -0.01
CA LEU A 13 -13.83 5.23 -0.23
C LEU A 13 -14.12 4.95 -1.72
N GLU A 14 -14.27 5.99 -2.53
CA GLU A 14 -14.46 5.88 -3.97
C GLU A 14 -13.16 5.99 -4.77
N SER A 15 -12.09 6.47 -4.15
CA SER A 15 -10.81 6.69 -4.86
C SER A 15 -10.19 5.38 -5.31
N LYS A 16 -9.51 5.41 -6.46
CA LYS A 16 -8.73 4.26 -6.94
C LYS A 16 -7.51 4.00 -6.05
N GLU A 17 -7.03 5.05 -5.40
CA GLU A 17 -5.80 5.00 -4.61
C GLU A 17 -6.05 4.39 -3.22
N TYR A 18 -7.16 4.75 -2.57
CA TYR A 18 -7.41 4.37 -1.17
C TYR A 18 -8.68 3.57 -0.95
N GLY A 19 -9.55 3.51 -1.93
CA GLY A 19 -10.90 2.99 -1.78
C GLY A 19 -11.29 1.89 -2.77
N TYR A 20 -12.56 1.90 -3.14
CA TYR A 20 -13.19 0.86 -3.94
C TYR A 20 -13.99 1.46 -5.10
N PRO A 21 -13.35 1.95 -6.16
CA PRO A 21 -14.01 2.65 -7.27
C PRO A 21 -14.99 1.78 -8.05
N ASN A 22 -14.90 0.46 -7.93
CA ASN A 22 -15.74 -0.51 -8.65
C ASN A 22 -17.10 -0.76 -8.00
N VAL A 23 -17.38 -0.15 -6.83
CA VAL A 23 -18.68 -0.28 -6.18
C VAL A 23 -19.70 0.63 -6.87
N THR A 24 -20.80 0.06 -7.32
CA THR A 24 -21.87 0.75 -8.05
C THR A 24 -23.25 0.41 -7.51
N GLY A 25 -24.29 1.10 -7.98
CA GLY A 25 -25.69 0.82 -7.64
C GLY A 25 -26.25 1.69 -6.52
N ALA A 26 -27.54 1.51 -6.24
CA ALA A 26 -28.31 2.34 -5.30
C ALA A 26 -27.80 2.30 -3.86
N ASN A 27 -27.16 1.22 -3.46
CA ASN A 27 -26.61 1.01 -2.11
C ASN A 27 -25.08 1.22 -2.04
N LYS A 28 -24.51 1.93 -3.01
CA LYS A 28 -23.06 2.14 -3.11
C LYS A 28 -22.46 2.64 -1.80
N GLY A 29 -23.03 3.71 -1.23
CA GLY A 29 -22.51 4.31 0.00
C GLY A 29 -22.54 3.36 1.19
N VAL A 30 -23.62 2.61 1.34
CA VAL A 30 -23.73 1.59 2.40
C VAL A 30 -22.69 0.48 2.23
N ILE A 31 -22.46 0.02 1.00
CA ILE A 31 -21.46 -1.01 0.72
C ILE A 31 -20.06 -0.52 1.04
N LEU A 32 -19.73 0.71 0.64
CA LEU A 32 -18.44 1.34 0.93
C LEU A 32 -18.21 1.48 2.44
N GLU A 33 -19.23 1.90 3.17
CA GLU A 33 -19.16 2.05 4.62
C GLU A 33 -18.99 0.69 5.33
N ILE A 34 -19.71 -0.34 4.90
CA ILE A 34 -19.51 -1.70 5.41
C ILE A 34 -18.08 -2.18 5.17
N ARG A 35 -17.50 -1.90 4.00
CA ARG A 35 -16.10 -2.27 3.71
C ARG A 35 -15.12 -1.53 4.59
N ARG A 36 -15.38 -0.24 4.86
CA ARG A 36 -14.59 0.58 5.78
C ARG A 36 -14.64 0.01 7.20
N GLU A 37 -15.85 -0.20 7.73
CA GLU A 37 -16.05 -0.75 9.06
C GLU A 37 -15.38 -2.13 9.22
N ARG A 38 -15.53 -3.01 8.24
CA ARG A 38 -14.84 -4.30 8.28
C ARG A 38 -13.32 -4.16 8.32
N ALA A 39 -12.75 -3.18 7.61
CA ALA A 39 -11.32 -2.97 7.63
C ALA A 39 -10.82 -2.45 8.98
N VAL A 40 -11.62 -1.66 9.68
CA VAL A 40 -11.31 -1.11 11.01
C VAL A 40 -11.50 -2.15 12.10
N GLU A 41 -12.69 -2.78 12.14
CA GLU A 41 -13.08 -3.70 13.22
C GLU A 41 -12.29 -5.02 13.19
N LEU A 42 -11.90 -5.50 12.00
CA LEU A 42 -11.18 -6.77 11.84
C LEU A 42 -9.68 -6.56 11.58
N ILE A 43 -9.14 -5.42 11.99
CA ILE A 43 -7.70 -5.15 11.85
C ILE A 43 -6.88 -6.20 12.60
N GLN A 44 -5.84 -6.74 11.94
CA GLN A 44 -4.97 -7.81 12.47
C GLN A 44 -5.63 -9.19 12.69
N GLU A 45 -6.89 -9.38 12.34
CA GLU A 45 -7.56 -10.69 12.44
C GLU A 45 -7.36 -11.59 11.21
N GLY A 46 -6.57 -11.16 10.22
CA GLY A 46 -6.22 -11.95 9.04
C GLY A 46 -7.26 -11.98 7.91
N PHE A 47 -8.39 -11.27 8.04
CA PHE A 47 -9.47 -11.29 7.03
C PHE A 47 -9.22 -10.35 5.84
N ARG A 48 -8.34 -9.35 5.99
CA ARG A 48 -8.17 -8.27 5.00
C ARG A 48 -7.83 -8.78 3.60
N LEU A 49 -6.89 -9.71 3.48
CA LEU A 49 -6.48 -10.24 2.18
C LEU A 49 -7.64 -10.92 1.45
N GLN A 50 -8.41 -11.74 2.16
CA GLN A 50 -9.58 -12.43 1.60
C GLN A 50 -10.68 -11.44 1.18
N ASP A 51 -10.88 -10.37 1.93
CA ASP A 51 -11.81 -9.30 1.59
C ASP A 51 -11.38 -8.59 0.32
N LEU A 52 -10.09 -8.24 0.17
CA LEU A 52 -9.56 -7.61 -1.05
C LEU A 52 -9.71 -8.51 -2.28
N TYR A 53 -9.45 -9.80 -2.14
CA TYR A 53 -9.63 -10.77 -3.22
C TYR A 53 -11.11 -10.87 -3.63
N ARG A 54 -12.01 -11.06 -2.67
CA ARG A 54 -13.44 -11.18 -2.90
C ARG A 54 -14.08 -9.93 -3.51
N TRP A 55 -13.55 -8.75 -3.18
CA TRP A 55 -14.03 -7.48 -3.71
C TRP A 55 -13.31 -7.02 -4.98
N LYS A 56 -12.38 -7.82 -5.50
CA LYS A 56 -11.50 -7.46 -6.61
C LYS A 56 -10.83 -6.10 -6.38
N ALA A 57 -10.20 -5.99 -5.24
CA ALA A 57 -9.50 -4.79 -4.79
C ALA A 57 -8.02 -5.07 -4.48
N GLY A 58 -7.41 -5.98 -5.24
CA GLY A 58 -6.00 -6.38 -5.09
C GLY A 58 -5.03 -5.23 -5.28
N TYR A 59 -5.37 -4.25 -6.12
CA TYR A 59 -4.61 -3.01 -6.30
C TYR A 59 -4.34 -2.25 -4.98
N CYS A 60 -5.17 -2.44 -3.95
CA CYS A 60 -4.91 -1.85 -2.63
C CYS A 60 -3.64 -2.40 -1.97
N ILE A 61 -3.14 -3.57 -2.41
CA ILE A 61 -1.91 -4.18 -1.89
C ILE A 61 -0.68 -3.44 -2.41
N ASP A 62 -0.79 -2.82 -3.59
CA ASP A 62 0.31 -2.11 -4.24
C ASP A 62 0.43 -0.64 -3.82
N GLN A 63 -0.48 -0.17 -2.96
CA GLN A 63 -0.41 1.20 -2.48
C GLN A 63 0.80 1.40 -1.57
N ALA A 64 1.54 2.47 -1.83
CA ALA A 64 2.65 2.86 -0.99
C ALA A 64 2.14 3.28 0.40
N ILE A 65 2.77 2.74 1.44
CA ILE A 65 2.49 3.17 2.81
C ILE A 65 3.20 4.51 3.01
N SER A 66 2.41 5.59 3.12
CA SER A 66 2.91 6.92 3.43
C SER A 66 2.94 7.16 4.94
N GLY A 67 4.05 7.69 5.39
CA GLY A 67 4.26 8.05 6.79
C GLY A 67 4.10 9.55 7.03
N MET A 68 4.97 10.06 7.91
CA MET A 68 4.97 11.47 8.32
C MET A 68 5.30 12.41 7.15
N ASP A 69 4.72 13.59 7.14
CA ASP A 69 5.02 14.66 6.19
C ASP A 69 6.25 15.46 6.62
N PHE A 70 7.17 15.71 5.68
CA PHE A 70 8.33 16.55 5.86
C PHE A 70 8.34 17.70 4.84
N PRO A 71 8.56 18.95 5.29
CA PRO A 71 8.55 20.12 4.41
C PRO A 71 9.80 20.25 3.53
N GLY A 72 10.81 19.39 3.69
CA GLY A 72 12.03 19.39 2.89
C GLY A 72 13.30 19.19 3.72
N PRO A 73 14.50 19.44 3.13
CA PRO A 73 15.76 19.38 3.87
C PRO A 73 15.77 20.36 5.04
N GLY A 74 16.31 19.94 6.17
CA GLY A 74 16.37 20.78 7.36
C GLY A 74 16.61 19.98 8.63
N GLU A 75 16.58 20.70 9.74
CA GLU A 75 16.70 20.17 11.08
C GLU A 75 15.32 20.02 11.72
N TYR A 76 15.05 18.86 12.28
CA TYR A 76 13.78 18.52 12.91
C TYR A 76 14.02 18.16 14.37
N LYS A 77 13.15 18.66 15.23
CA LYS A 77 13.25 18.43 16.68
C LYS A 77 11.88 18.34 17.32
N LEU A 78 11.79 17.57 18.36
CA LEU A 78 10.61 17.57 19.21
C LEU A 78 10.49 18.93 19.92
N ALA A 79 9.28 19.43 20.09
CA ALA A 79 9.02 20.72 20.71
C ALA A 79 9.75 20.85 22.06
N GLY A 80 10.52 21.92 22.24
CA GLY A 80 11.27 22.19 23.45
C GLY A 80 12.61 21.46 23.60
N LYS A 81 13.06 20.70 22.60
CA LYS A 81 14.39 20.05 22.58
C LYS A 81 15.41 20.82 21.73
N GLU A 82 16.63 20.86 22.22
CA GLU A 82 17.84 21.27 21.53
C GLU A 82 18.96 20.29 21.90
N PRO A 83 19.77 19.79 21.00
CA PRO A 83 19.80 20.00 19.53
C PRO A 83 18.67 19.29 18.76
N ALA A 84 18.69 19.37 17.42
CA ALA A 84 17.80 18.61 16.55
C ALA A 84 17.91 17.10 16.80
N ASP A 85 16.79 16.38 16.69
CA ASP A 85 16.77 14.91 16.79
C ASP A 85 17.09 14.25 15.43
N LEU A 86 16.79 14.97 14.34
CA LEU A 86 16.91 14.48 12.98
C LEU A 86 17.37 15.63 12.04
N ILE A 87 18.30 15.31 11.16
CA ILE A 87 18.71 16.22 10.07
C ILE A 87 18.49 15.50 8.75
N LEU A 88 17.69 16.11 7.86
CA LEU A 88 17.52 15.67 6.48
C LEU A 88 18.33 16.58 5.54
N TYR A 89 19.17 16.01 4.70
CA TYR A 89 19.95 16.77 3.72
C TYR A 89 19.67 16.31 2.30
N ALA A 90 19.83 17.23 1.35
CA ALA A 90 19.52 16.97 -0.05
C ALA A 90 20.50 15.96 -0.67
N ALA A 91 20.01 15.12 -1.58
CA ALA A 91 20.82 14.16 -2.32
C ALA A 91 22.01 14.83 -3.01
N GLY A 92 23.18 14.22 -2.88
CA GLY A 92 24.42 14.74 -3.46
C GLY A 92 25.03 15.98 -2.76
N SER A 93 24.42 16.45 -1.67
CA SER A 93 24.99 17.52 -0.85
C SER A 93 26.01 16.96 0.16
N THR A 94 26.84 17.83 0.71
CA THR A 94 27.77 17.44 1.77
C THR A 94 26.97 17.02 3.02
N LYS A 95 27.26 15.82 3.53
CA LYS A 95 26.61 15.30 4.75
C LYS A 95 26.87 16.25 5.93
N PRO A 96 25.81 16.79 6.57
CA PRO A 96 25.98 17.62 7.75
C PRO A 96 26.57 16.81 8.92
N GLN A 97 27.29 17.48 9.79
CA GLN A 97 27.79 16.87 11.02
C GLN A 97 26.66 16.88 12.05
N GLY A 98 26.16 15.70 12.43
CA GLY A 98 25.22 15.54 13.54
C GLY A 98 25.93 15.62 14.89
N GLY A 99 25.24 16.14 15.92
CA GLY A 99 25.66 16.04 17.31
C GLY A 99 25.43 14.64 17.89
N GLU A 100 25.73 14.47 19.18
CA GLU A 100 25.44 13.24 19.89
C GLU A 100 23.92 12.97 19.91
N GLY A 101 23.50 11.77 19.48
CA GLY A 101 22.08 11.38 19.42
C GLY A 101 21.29 11.94 18.24
N VAL A 102 21.94 12.69 17.32
CA VAL A 102 21.30 13.25 16.14
C VAL A 102 21.38 12.28 14.96
N SER A 103 20.25 11.90 14.40
CA SER A 103 20.17 11.09 13.17
C SER A 103 20.31 11.97 11.93
N VAL A 104 21.17 11.57 10.97
CA VAL A 104 21.44 12.35 9.75
C VAL A 104 21.20 11.46 8.53
N TYR A 105 20.19 11.79 7.72
CA TYR A 105 19.76 10.99 6.57
C TYR A 105 19.76 11.78 5.27
N GLU A 106 20.17 11.12 4.19
CA GLU A 106 20.13 11.65 2.84
C GLU A 106 18.76 11.41 2.20
N LEU A 107 18.18 12.48 1.64
CA LEU A 107 16.95 12.36 0.86
C LEU A 107 17.22 11.64 -0.46
N GLY A 108 16.32 10.73 -0.82
CA GLY A 108 16.40 9.93 -2.05
C GLY A 108 17.19 8.62 -1.91
N SER A 109 18.04 8.48 -0.88
CA SER A 109 18.72 7.21 -0.57
C SER A 109 18.26 6.60 0.75
N ASP A 110 18.44 7.34 1.86
CA ASP A 110 18.06 6.84 3.19
C ASP A 110 16.58 7.03 3.48
N ILE A 111 16.03 8.18 3.07
CA ILE A 111 14.61 8.52 3.19
C ILE A 111 14.09 8.96 1.83
N ILE A 112 13.00 8.33 1.39
CA ILE A 112 12.33 8.67 0.13
C ILE A 112 11.04 9.41 0.45
N LEU A 113 10.89 10.61 -0.11
CA LEU A 113 9.71 11.44 0.05
C LEU A 113 8.84 11.42 -1.22
N SER A 114 7.54 11.63 -1.06
CA SER A 114 6.55 11.56 -2.15
C SER A 114 6.81 12.53 -3.29
N GLU A 115 7.36 13.71 -2.98
CA GLU A 115 7.67 14.77 -3.94
C GLU A 115 9.19 14.98 -4.14
N GLY A 116 9.98 13.92 -3.91
CA GLY A 116 11.43 13.93 -4.07
C GLY A 116 12.16 14.50 -2.85
N ASN A 117 12.05 15.80 -2.59
CA ASN A 117 12.74 16.46 -1.48
C ASN A 117 11.82 16.96 -0.36
N LYS A 118 10.52 16.74 -0.47
CA LYS A 118 9.49 17.07 0.52
C LYS A 118 8.29 16.10 0.44
N GLY A 119 7.32 16.25 1.32
CA GLY A 119 6.10 15.45 1.36
C GLY A 119 6.18 14.25 2.28
N TYR A 120 5.36 13.24 2.04
CA TYR A 120 5.25 12.08 2.92
C TYR A 120 6.41 11.12 2.75
N VAL A 121 6.91 10.58 3.86
CA VAL A 121 7.89 9.49 3.86
C VAL A 121 7.24 8.24 3.28
N TYR A 122 7.87 7.66 2.28
CA TYR A 122 7.52 6.33 1.79
C TYR A 122 8.29 5.26 2.57
N TYR A 123 7.56 4.51 3.35
CA TYR A 123 8.11 3.37 4.07
C TYR A 123 8.32 2.20 3.09
N HIS A 124 9.53 1.65 3.05
CA HIS A 124 9.91 0.54 2.16
C HIS A 124 9.82 0.78 0.63
N LYS A 125 9.86 2.02 0.14
CA LYS A 125 9.80 2.27 -1.31
C LYS A 125 10.94 1.58 -2.09
N THR A 126 12.12 1.45 -1.51
CA THR A 126 13.23 0.71 -2.10
C THR A 126 12.93 -0.78 -2.25
N VAL A 127 12.10 -1.35 -1.39
CA VAL A 127 11.66 -2.76 -1.46
C VAL A 127 10.48 -2.91 -2.40
N GLU A 128 9.58 -1.94 -2.47
CA GLU A 128 8.43 -1.94 -3.40
C GLU A 128 8.86 -2.01 -4.86
N ASN A 129 9.89 -1.29 -5.25
CA ASN A 129 10.44 -1.35 -6.60
C ASN A 129 11.02 -2.73 -6.97
N GLN A 130 11.21 -3.62 -6.01
CA GLN A 130 11.73 -4.97 -6.22
C GLN A 130 10.65 -6.04 -6.15
N ARG A 131 9.44 -5.71 -5.69
CA ARG A 131 8.32 -6.65 -5.69
C ARG A 131 7.56 -6.57 -7.00
N PRO A 132 7.24 -7.71 -7.63
CA PRO A 132 6.22 -7.70 -8.67
C PRO A 132 4.92 -7.20 -8.04
N GLY A 133 4.27 -6.22 -8.67
CA GLY A 133 2.98 -5.71 -8.24
C GLY A 133 1.89 -6.79 -8.28
N PHE A 134 0.72 -6.49 -7.71
CA PHE A 134 -0.44 -7.35 -7.80
C PHE A 134 -0.95 -7.41 -9.24
N ASN A 135 -1.00 -8.59 -9.82
CA ASN A 135 -1.54 -8.78 -11.17
C ASN A 135 -3.05 -9.07 -11.06
N GLU A 136 -3.87 -8.08 -11.46
CA GLU A 136 -5.33 -8.12 -11.42
C GLU A 136 -5.97 -9.27 -12.23
N GLU A 137 -5.27 -9.78 -13.23
CA GLU A 137 -5.77 -10.87 -14.08
C GLU A 137 -5.39 -12.25 -13.54
N ARG A 138 -4.37 -12.31 -12.68
CA ARG A 138 -3.79 -13.56 -12.21
C ARG A 138 -4.01 -13.81 -10.72
N ASP A 139 -3.69 -12.82 -9.88
CA ASP A 139 -3.39 -13.05 -8.46
C ASP A 139 -4.63 -13.25 -7.58
N TYR A 140 -5.83 -13.10 -8.13
CA TYR A 140 -7.06 -13.47 -7.43
C TYR A 140 -7.27 -14.98 -7.32
N LEU A 141 -6.56 -15.77 -8.10
CA LEU A 141 -6.59 -17.22 -8.07
C LEU A 141 -5.20 -17.77 -7.75
N TYR A 142 -5.13 -18.77 -6.89
CA TYR A 142 -3.89 -19.47 -6.64
C TYR A 142 -3.57 -20.43 -7.80
N PRO A 143 -2.28 -20.69 -8.09
CA PRO A 143 -1.92 -21.70 -9.08
C PRO A 143 -2.37 -23.09 -8.60
N ILE A 144 -2.85 -23.91 -9.52
CA ILE A 144 -3.06 -25.32 -9.26
C ILE A 144 -1.69 -25.99 -9.14
N PRO A 145 -1.42 -26.74 -8.05
CA PRO A 145 -0.12 -27.38 -7.87
C PRO A 145 0.26 -28.28 -9.05
N SER A 146 1.51 -28.20 -9.50
CA SER A 146 2.00 -28.98 -10.64
C SER A 146 1.86 -30.49 -10.44
N GLY A 147 1.99 -30.97 -9.20
CA GLY A 147 1.75 -32.36 -8.85
C GLY A 147 0.34 -32.83 -9.17
N GLU A 148 -0.67 -32.02 -8.87
CA GLU A 148 -2.08 -32.35 -9.15
C GLU A 148 -2.36 -32.36 -10.66
N ARG A 149 -1.76 -31.42 -11.41
CA ARG A 149 -1.88 -31.37 -12.86
C ARG A 149 -1.18 -32.55 -13.53
N SER A 150 -0.02 -32.98 -13.01
CA SER A 150 0.68 -34.17 -13.51
C SER A 150 -0.13 -35.45 -13.32
N LEU A 151 -0.91 -35.55 -12.25
CA LEU A 151 -1.80 -36.68 -11.97
C LEU A 151 -3.08 -36.64 -12.81
N ASN A 152 -3.57 -35.47 -13.17
CA ASN A 152 -4.76 -35.28 -13.97
C ASN A 152 -4.52 -34.26 -15.09
N PRO A 153 -4.13 -34.71 -16.29
CA PRO A 153 -3.88 -33.84 -17.45
C PRO A 153 -5.08 -33.02 -17.93
N ASN A 154 -6.29 -33.34 -17.47
CA ASN A 154 -7.48 -32.55 -17.78
C ASN A 154 -7.62 -31.29 -16.92
N LEU A 155 -6.76 -31.09 -15.92
CA LEU A 155 -6.75 -29.88 -15.13
C LEU A 155 -6.01 -28.76 -15.88
N THR A 156 -6.75 -27.77 -16.33
CA THR A 156 -6.18 -26.55 -16.90
C THR A 156 -5.70 -25.61 -15.79
N GLN A 157 -4.49 -25.04 -15.94
CA GLN A 157 -3.96 -24.07 -14.99
C GLN A 157 -4.82 -22.81 -14.93
N ASN A 158 -4.87 -22.18 -13.77
CA ASN A 158 -5.54 -20.89 -13.61
C ASN A 158 -4.87 -19.82 -14.49
N PRO A 159 -5.66 -18.85 -15.02
CA PRO A 159 -5.15 -17.82 -15.93
C PRO A 159 -3.91 -17.10 -15.38
N GLY A 160 -2.95 -16.87 -16.26
CA GLY A 160 -1.72 -16.14 -15.92
C GLY A 160 -0.67 -16.91 -15.12
N TRP A 161 -0.97 -18.15 -14.71
CA TRP A 161 -0.03 -19.06 -14.07
C TRP A 161 0.53 -20.07 -15.07
N SER A 162 1.82 -20.36 -14.96
CA SER A 162 2.48 -21.41 -15.73
C SER A 162 3.34 -22.26 -14.82
N ASP A 163 3.31 -23.56 -15.02
CA ASP A 163 4.14 -24.55 -14.30
C ASP A 163 5.02 -25.39 -15.25
N GLY A 164 5.04 -24.99 -16.54
CA GLY A 164 5.80 -25.69 -17.57
C GLY A 164 5.18 -27.02 -18.02
N LEU A 165 3.96 -27.32 -17.60
CA LEU A 165 3.22 -28.49 -18.02
C LEU A 165 2.24 -28.11 -19.13
N ASP A 166 2.62 -28.35 -20.37
CA ASP A 166 1.78 -28.16 -21.55
C ASP A 166 1.11 -29.52 -21.88
N PHE A 167 -0.17 -29.62 -21.52
CA PHE A 167 -1.00 -30.79 -21.88
C PHE A 167 -2.03 -30.41 -22.94
#